data_1321417503cebe967bf5604a58f4fda0
#
_entry.id   1321417503cebe967bf5604a58f4fda0
#
_cell.length_a   1.000
_cell.length_b   1.000
_cell.length_c   1.000
_cell.angle_alpha   90.00
_cell.angle_beta   90.00
_cell.angle_gamma   90.00
#
_symmetry.space_group_name_H-M   'P 1'
#
loop_
_entity.id
_entity.type
_entity.pdbx_description
1 polymer ?
#
loop_
_entity_poly.entity_id
_entity_poly.type
_entity_poly.pdbx_seq_one_letter_code
_entity_poly.pdbx_strand_id
1 'polypeptide(L)'
;MHADASPVFPLTKAQRGLWVANKLHTDNTLMLAEVLEMFGPLNPQVLIRASMQLTHEFDTLRLCIVEREGVPSQVVLPEYNGTIPYFDVSSDPAPRNAAEHWIDEEIRKPEDLQNGPLWHCAVFRLGEDHHIWVQCVSHLVMDGYCASIMMQRMAVLYNAYVADVEPEPAQYGSALSLLEMEQHYRNSDRFQRDREYWMQQLADLPPPATLARPGNQLSTGLLRGTGQFSPQQVVRLRALGKEYGASLPQMLISLIAAYYYRCTGAEDLVLAMPATACVNAAMGCWNSSGAPMRS
;
A
#
# COMPACT_ATOMS: atom_id res chain seq x y z
N MET A 1 24.57 12.27 -5.89
CA MET A 1 25.33 12.22 -7.16
C MET A 1 25.61 10.76 -7.56
N HIS A 2 24.60 9.86 -7.50
CA HIS A 2 24.75 8.41 -7.79
C HIS A 2 23.70 7.84 -8.77
N ALA A 3 22.83 8.68 -9.37
CA ALA A 3 21.79 8.21 -10.29
C ALA A 3 22.25 8.01 -11.75
N ASP A 4 23.50 8.32 -12.07
CA ASP A 4 23.98 8.36 -13.47
C ASP A 4 24.27 6.98 -14.10
N ALA A 5 24.32 5.90 -13.30
CA ALA A 5 24.63 4.55 -13.78
C ALA A 5 23.43 3.56 -13.71
N SER A 6 22.37 3.92 -13.03
CA SER A 6 21.19 3.05 -12.89
C SER A 6 20.25 3.20 -14.07
N PRO A 7 19.66 2.09 -14.59
CA PRO A 7 18.72 2.16 -15.68
C PRO A 7 17.47 2.95 -15.27
N VAL A 8 16.99 3.80 -16.18
CA VAL A 8 15.83 4.67 -16.02
C VAL A 8 14.65 4.03 -16.72
N PHE A 9 13.53 3.92 -16.04
CA PHE A 9 12.30 3.31 -16.56
C PHE A 9 11.15 4.31 -16.53
N PRO A 10 10.17 4.22 -17.45
CA PRO A 10 8.94 5.00 -17.31
C PRO A 10 8.16 4.58 -16.07
N LEU A 11 7.27 5.44 -15.59
CA LEU A 11 6.31 5.09 -14.55
C LEU A 11 5.22 4.16 -15.11
N THR A 12 4.72 3.27 -14.27
CA THR A 12 3.45 2.57 -14.54
C THR A 12 2.29 3.58 -14.59
N LYS A 13 1.15 3.19 -15.13
CA LYS A 13 -0.02 4.09 -15.18
C LYS A 13 -0.53 4.47 -13.79
N ALA A 14 -0.50 3.52 -12.85
CA ALA A 14 -0.87 3.77 -11.46
C ALA A 14 0.08 4.80 -10.83
N GLN A 15 1.39 4.60 -10.94
CA GLN A 15 2.39 5.54 -10.44
C GLN A 15 2.25 6.92 -11.08
N ARG A 16 1.98 6.98 -12.40
CA ARG A 16 1.80 8.26 -13.09
C ARG A 16 0.58 9.01 -12.57
N GLY A 17 -0.52 8.32 -12.29
CA GLY A 17 -1.70 8.93 -11.67
C GLY A 17 -1.40 9.51 -10.29
N LEU A 18 -0.70 8.75 -9.45
CA LEU A 18 -0.27 9.18 -8.12
C LEU A 18 0.73 10.35 -8.19
N TRP A 19 1.69 10.30 -9.13
CA TRP A 19 2.65 11.38 -9.33
C TRP A 19 1.94 12.70 -9.72
N VAL A 20 0.95 12.64 -10.62
CA VAL A 20 0.13 13.82 -10.95
C VAL A 20 -0.63 14.33 -9.74
N ALA A 21 -1.22 13.43 -8.95
CA ALA A 21 -1.91 13.79 -7.71
C ALA A 21 -0.94 14.47 -6.71
N ASN A 22 0.27 13.94 -6.53
CA ASN A 22 1.31 14.54 -5.68
C ASN A 22 1.70 15.97 -6.14
N LYS A 23 1.80 16.18 -7.45
CA LYS A 23 2.08 17.52 -8.00
C LYS A 23 0.94 18.54 -7.82
N LEU A 24 -0.31 18.06 -7.77
CA LEU A 24 -1.49 18.90 -7.58
C LEU A 24 -1.80 19.21 -6.11
N HIS A 25 -1.36 18.34 -5.19
CA HIS A 25 -1.59 18.46 -3.76
C HIS A 25 -0.25 18.67 -3.04
N THR A 26 -0.18 19.72 -2.22
CA THR A 26 1.06 20.12 -1.51
C THR A 26 1.17 19.47 -0.11
N ASP A 27 0.18 18.74 0.32
CA ASP A 27 0.00 18.27 1.71
C ASP A 27 0.25 16.77 1.90
N ASN A 28 1.21 16.17 1.17
CA ASN A 28 1.70 14.79 1.37
C ASN A 28 0.61 13.72 1.61
N THR A 29 -0.49 13.82 0.87
CA THR A 29 -1.63 12.89 1.01
C THR A 29 -1.33 11.47 0.51
N LEU A 30 -0.15 11.24 -0.06
CA LEU A 30 0.25 9.95 -0.63
C LEU A 30 1.12 9.10 0.31
N MET A 31 1.46 9.62 1.49
CA MET A 31 2.18 8.83 2.50
C MET A 31 1.24 7.88 3.22
N LEU A 32 1.65 6.62 3.29
CA LEU A 32 1.00 5.57 4.08
C LEU A 32 1.82 5.34 5.34
N ALA A 33 1.16 5.12 6.48
CA ALA A 33 1.81 4.66 7.70
C ALA A 33 1.21 3.33 8.14
N GLU A 34 2.07 2.39 8.50
CA GLU A 34 1.68 1.12 9.07
C GLU A 34 2.45 0.86 10.36
N VAL A 35 1.76 0.32 11.33
CA VAL A 35 2.28 0.05 12.68
C VAL A 35 2.09 -1.43 12.98
N LEU A 36 3.18 -2.10 13.32
CA LEU A 36 3.16 -3.45 13.86
C LEU A 36 3.52 -3.39 15.34
N GLU A 37 2.55 -3.67 16.18
CA GLU A 37 2.73 -3.75 17.63
C GLU A 37 3.02 -5.19 18.04
N MET A 38 4.12 -5.40 18.78
CA MET A 38 4.64 -6.71 19.13
C MET A 38 4.77 -6.86 20.64
N PHE A 39 4.30 -7.98 21.16
CA PHE A 39 4.35 -8.32 22.57
C PHE A 39 5.15 -9.61 22.76
N GLY A 40 5.99 -9.63 23.80
CA GLY A 40 6.88 -10.71 24.15
C GLY A 40 8.35 -10.37 23.87
N PRO A 41 9.26 -11.32 24.16
CA PRO A 41 10.69 -11.10 24.01
C PRO A 41 11.03 -10.89 22.52
N LEU A 42 11.69 -9.77 22.24
CA LEU A 42 12.09 -9.37 20.88
C LEU A 42 13.53 -8.86 20.91
N ASN A 43 14.31 -9.27 19.91
CA ASN A 43 15.64 -8.70 19.67
C ASN A 43 15.53 -7.56 18.63
N PRO A 44 15.63 -6.29 19.04
CA PRO A 44 15.46 -5.16 18.13
C PRO A 44 16.56 -5.08 17.06
N GLN A 45 17.77 -5.54 17.35
CA GLN A 45 18.86 -5.53 16.37
C GLN A 45 18.61 -6.54 15.25
N VAL A 46 18.06 -7.70 15.58
CA VAL A 46 17.64 -8.71 14.61
C VAL A 46 16.48 -8.18 13.75
N LEU A 47 15.53 -7.45 14.36
CA LEU A 47 14.43 -6.84 13.62
C LEU A 47 14.91 -5.76 12.65
N ILE A 48 15.86 -4.92 13.06
CA ILE A 48 16.50 -3.93 12.19
C ILE A 48 17.25 -4.62 11.04
N ARG A 49 18.00 -5.70 11.33
CA ARG A 49 18.68 -6.49 10.30
C ARG A 49 17.68 -7.08 9.30
N ALA A 50 16.57 -7.62 9.77
CA ALA A 50 15.52 -8.15 8.91
C ALA A 50 14.89 -7.03 8.05
N SER A 51 14.64 -5.86 8.63
CA SER A 51 14.11 -4.70 7.90
C SER A 51 15.09 -4.17 6.85
N MET A 52 16.40 -4.14 7.14
CA MET A 52 17.42 -3.80 6.14
C MET A 52 17.48 -4.83 5.01
N GLN A 53 17.31 -6.11 5.31
CA GLN A 53 17.28 -7.16 4.29
C GLN A 53 16.09 -6.98 3.33
N LEU A 54 14.94 -6.48 3.80
CA LEU A 54 13.82 -6.15 2.92
C LEU A 54 14.21 -5.14 1.83
N THR A 55 15.08 -4.17 2.14
CA THR A 55 15.52 -3.18 1.15
C THR A 55 16.38 -3.77 0.05
N HIS A 56 16.99 -4.92 0.28
CA HIS A 56 17.73 -5.67 -0.75
C HIS A 56 16.80 -6.54 -1.59
N GLU A 57 15.77 -7.13 -0.96
CA GLU A 57 14.85 -8.05 -1.62
C GLU A 57 13.74 -7.34 -2.41
N PHE A 58 13.30 -6.17 -1.94
CA PHE A 58 12.26 -5.35 -2.59
C PHE A 58 12.88 -4.11 -3.21
N ASP A 59 13.11 -4.12 -4.50
CA ASP A 59 13.69 -2.98 -5.22
C ASP A 59 12.79 -1.72 -5.19
N THR A 60 11.48 -1.89 -4.97
CA THR A 60 10.54 -0.79 -4.77
C THR A 60 10.88 0.10 -3.57
N LEU A 61 11.53 -0.44 -2.53
CA LEU A 61 12.00 0.34 -1.37
C LEU A 61 13.21 1.25 -1.68
N ARG A 62 13.83 1.05 -2.84
CA ARG A 62 14.95 1.82 -3.34
C ARG A 62 14.61 2.65 -4.58
N LEU A 63 13.31 2.76 -4.89
CA LEU A 63 12.85 3.58 -6.01
C LEU A 63 12.97 5.07 -5.70
N CYS A 64 13.40 5.82 -6.72
CA CYS A 64 13.29 7.28 -6.79
C CYS A 64 12.56 7.67 -8.06
N ILE A 65 11.89 8.81 -8.05
CA ILE A 65 11.18 9.35 -9.21
C ILE A 65 11.93 10.56 -9.71
N VAL A 66 12.57 10.42 -10.85
CA VAL A 66 13.32 11.51 -11.50
C VAL A 66 12.48 12.13 -12.61
N GLU A 67 12.61 13.44 -12.80
CA GLU A 67 11.93 14.15 -13.86
C GLU A 67 12.96 14.62 -14.88
N ARG A 68 12.80 14.23 -16.14
CA ARG A 68 13.64 14.66 -17.26
C ARG A 68 12.75 15.30 -18.32
N GLU A 69 13.01 16.56 -18.63
CA GLU A 69 12.24 17.33 -19.62
C GLU A 69 10.71 17.30 -19.38
N GLY A 70 10.29 17.35 -18.10
CA GLY A 70 8.88 17.28 -17.71
C GLY A 70 8.28 15.87 -17.73
N VAL A 71 9.06 14.84 -18.05
CA VAL A 71 8.60 13.44 -18.07
C VAL A 71 9.07 12.70 -16.82
N PRO A 72 8.14 12.24 -15.95
CA PRO A 72 8.52 11.46 -14.78
C PRO A 72 8.97 10.06 -15.18
N SER A 73 10.05 9.63 -14.57
CA SER A 73 10.66 8.31 -14.74
C SER A 73 11.08 7.77 -13.38
N GLN A 74 11.29 6.47 -13.26
CA GLN A 74 11.74 5.85 -12.03
C GLN A 74 13.13 5.23 -12.18
N VAL A 75 13.87 5.23 -11.08
CA VAL A 75 15.21 4.66 -10.95
C VAL A 75 15.25 3.81 -9.70
N VAL A 76 15.81 2.61 -9.80
CA VAL A 76 16.13 1.78 -8.63
C VAL A 76 17.55 2.10 -8.21
N LEU A 77 17.73 2.62 -7.01
CA LEU A 77 19.05 2.84 -6.45
C LEU A 77 19.75 1.50 -6.17
N PRO A 78 21.07 1.40 -6.31
CA PRO A 78 21.80 0.17 -6.02
C PRO A 78 21.69 -0.25 -4.54
N GLU A 79 21.61 0.73 -3.65
CA GLU A 79 21.50 0.53 -2.21
C GLU A 79 20.41 1.44 -1.63
N TYR A 80 19.84 1.02 -0.51
CA TYR A 80 18.94 1.87 0.27
C TYR A 80 19.74 3.00 0.93
N ASN A 81 19.28 4.23 0.75
CA ASN A 81 19.96 5.44 1.20
C ASN A 81 19.40 6.02 2.52
N GLY A 82 18.49 5.32 3.18
CA GLY A 82 17.93 5.69 4.46
C GLY A 82 18.58 4.96 5.65
N THR A 83 18.03 5.21 6.83
CA THR A 83 18.42 4.53 8.07
C THR A 83 17.18 3.98 8.77
N ILE A 84 17.37 2.98 9.63
CA ILE A 84 16.31 2.41 10.47
C ILE A 84 16.69 2.70 11.93
N PRO A 85 16.22 3.82 12.51
CA PRO A 85 16.52 4.18 13.88
C PRO A 85 15.82 3.25 14.88
N TYR A 86 16.47 3.08 16.03
CA TYR A 86 15.92 2.43 17.20
C TYR A 86 15.77 3.44 18.33
N PHE A 87 14.59 3.49 18.93
CA PHE A 87 14.27 4.37 20.04
C PHE A 87 13.84 3.55 21.26
N ASP A 88 14.60 3.63 22.35
CA ASP A 88 14.14 3.11 23.63
C ASP A 88 13.42 4.23 24.40
N VAL A 89 12.10 4.16 24.39
CA VAL A 89 11.21 5.10 25.05
C VAL A 89 10.49 4.48 26.25
N SER A 90 10.99 3.33 26.73
CA SER A 90 10.35 2.55 27.80
C SER A 90 10.28 3.30 29.15
N SER A 91 11.11 4.33 29.33
CA SER A 91 11.09 5.19 30.52
C SER A 91 10.15 6.41 30.40
N ASP A 92 9.58 6.64 29.22
CA ASP A 92 8.64 7.74 29.01
C ASP A 92 7.30 7.47 29.73
N PRO A 93 6.65 8.50 30.29
CA PRO A 93 5.31 8.35 30.87
C PRO A 93 4.23 7.91 29.88
N ALA A 94 4.42 8.19 28.59
CA ALA A 94 3.52 7.84 27.50
C ALA A 94 4.32 7.35 26.27
N PRO A 95 4.96 6.17 26.35
CA PRO A 95 5.95 5.73 25.34
C PRO A 95 5.34 5.55 23.94
N ARG A 96 4.04 5.23 23.84
CA ARG A 96 3.34 5.13 22.56
C ARG A 96 3.27 6.46 21.80
N ASN A 97 3.13 7.56 22.53
CA ASN A 97 3.05 8.89 21.91
C ASN A 97 4.33 9.26 21.15
N ALA A 98 5.49 8.73 21.54
CA ALA A 98 6.74 8.94 20.82
C ALA A 98 6.70 8.32 19.41
N ALA A 99 6.17 7.11 19.28
CA ALA A 99 5.99 6.47 17.97
C ALA A 99 4.94 7.21 17.12
N GLU A 100 3.83 7.62 17.72
CA GLU A 100 2.77 8.37 17.03
C GLU A 100 3.29 9.74 16.56
N HIS A 101 4.09 10.41 17.37
CA HIS A 101 4.71 11.68 17.00
C HIS A 101 5.69 11.52 15.83
N TRP A 102 6.52 10.48 15.86
CA TRP A 102 7.44 10.18 14.77
C TRP A 102 6.67 9.92 13.46
N ILE A 103 5.57 9.15 13.50
CA ILE A 103 4.70 8.92 12.33
C ILE A 103 4.15 10.23 11.79
N ASP A 104 3.62 11.06 12.68
CA ASP A 104 3.06 12.37 12.32
C ASP A 104 4.09 13.29 11.68
N GLU A 105 5.33 13.26 12.16
CA GLU A 105 6.44 14.03 11.58
C GLU A 105 6.80 13.47 10.19
N GLU A 106 6.96 12.14 10.05
CA GLU A 106 7.32 11.54 8.76
C GLU A 106 6.25 11.76 7.69
N ILE A 107 4.96 11.61 8.03
CA ILE A 107 3.86 11.86 7.09
C ILE A 107 3.79 13.32 6.63
N ARG A 108 4.19 14.27 7.49
CA ARG A 108 4.14 15.70 7.16
C ARG A 108 5.38 16.21 6.44
N LYS A 109 6.46 15.44 6.41
CA LYS A 109 7.66 15.83 5.66
C LYS A 109 7.36 15.84 4.16
N PRO A 110 7.80 16.88 3.45
CA PRO A 110 7.76 16.86 1.99
C PRO A 110 8.57 15.67 1.45
N GLU A 111 7.96 14.90 0.54
CA GLU A 111 8.64 13.78 -0.10
C GLU A 111 9.72 14.28 -1.06
N ASP A 112 10.97 13.88 -0.86
CA ASP A 112 12.03 14.06 -1.86
C ASP A 112 11.96 12.91 -2.87
N LEU A 113 11.09 13.04 -3.85
CA LEU A 113 10.87 12.01 -4.87
C LEU A 113 12.14 11.68 -5.64
N GLN A 114 13.03 12.67 -5.82
CA GLN A 114 14.22 12.54 -6.67
C GLN A 114 15.38 11.82 -5.98
N ASN A 115 15.59 12.11 -4.70
CA ASN A 115 16.71 11.54 -3.96
C ASN A 115 16.29 10.44 -3.00
N GLY A 116 15.01 10.39 -2.61
CA GLY A 116 14.50 9.44 -1.64
C GLY A 116 15.10 9.62 -0.23
N PRO A 117 15.00 8.63 0.66
CA PRO A 117 14.21 7.42 0.46
C PRO A 117 12.70 7.69 0.44
N LEU A 118 11.95 6.86 -0.28
CA LEU A 118 10.47 6.92 -0.31
C LEU A 118 9.82 5.91 0.67
N TRP A 119 10.64 5.25 1.46
CA TRP A 119 10.27 4.36 2.55
C TRP A 119 11.10 4.71 3.78
N HIS A 120 10.43 4.89 4.91
CA HIS A 120 11.03 5.19 6.20
C HIS A 120 10.55 4.15 7.20
N CYS A 121 11.43 3.72 8.09
CA CYS A 121 11.11 2.70 9.07
C CYS A 121 11.81 3.03 10.39
N ALA A 122 11.16 2.73 11.51
CA ALA A 122 11.74 2.86 12.83
C ALA A 122 11.27 1.72 13.76
N VAL A 123 12.07 1.44 14.79
CA VAL A 123 11.74 0.47 15.84
C VAL A 123 11.72 1.22 17.17
N PHE A 124 10.63 1.05 17.91
CA PHE A 124 10.45 1.61 19.25
C PHE A 124 10.34 0.49 20.27
N ARG A 125 11.05 0.64 21.40
CA ARG A 125 10.84 -0.15 22.60
C ARG A 125 9.99 0.65 23.57
N LEU A 126 8.80 0.14 23.89
CA LEU A 126 7.85 0.79 24.80
C LEU A 126 7.93 0.22 26.20
N GLY A 127 8.46 -0.98 26.37
CA GLY A 127 8.59 -1.71 27.62
C GLY A 127 9.49 -2.92 27.46
N GLU A 128 9.61 -3.74 28.51
CA GLU A 128 10.48 -4.93 28.51
C GLU A 128 10.11 -5.88 27.37
N ASP A 129 8.82 -6.19 27.25
CA ASP A 129 8.24 -7.12 26.26
C ASP A 129 7.26 -6.42 25.33
N HIS A 130 7.46 -5.13 25.01
CA HIS A 130 6.55 -4.35 24.21
C HIS A 130 7.32 -3.45 23.25
N HIS A 131 7.12 -3.71 21.95
CA HIS A 131 7.79 -3.01 20.86
C HIS A 131 6.81 -2.59 19.78
N ILE A 132 7.17 -1.55 19.07
CA ILE A 132 6.51 -1.11 17.83
C ILE A 132 7.55 -1.07 16.72
N TRP A 133 7.22 -1.69 15.60
CA TRP A 133 7.84 -1.44 14.31
C TRP A 133 6.88 -0.56 13.49
N VAL A 134 7.39 0.49 12.91
CA VAL A 134 6.59 1.41 12.11
C VAL A 134 7.26 1.67 10.79
N GLN A 135 6.45 1.80 9.73
CA GLN A 135 6.90 2.31 8.45
C GLN A 135 6.01 3.46 7.96
N CYS A 136 6.65 4.42 7.31
CA CYS A 136 6.00 5.46 6.52
C CYS A 136 6.52 5.34 5.08
N VAL A 137 5.63 5.25 4.11
CA VAL A 137 5.99 4.93 2.73
C VAL A 137 5.14 5.70 1.73
N SER A 138 5.77 6.17 0.67
CA SER A 138 5.05 6.78 -0.44
C SER A 138 4.19 5.75 -1.18
N HIS A 139 2.94 6.10 -1.45
CA HIS A 139 2.04 5.25 -2.25
C HIS A 139 2.53 5.06 -3.70
N LEU A 140 3.51 5.85 -4.15
CA LEU A 140 4.19 5.68 -5.43
C LEU A 140 4.98 4.38 -5.53
N VAL A 141 5.45 3.84 -4.38
CA VAL A 141 6.34 2.67 -4.34
C VAL A 141 5.72 1.46 -3.66
N MET A 142 4.61 1.63 -2.93
CA MET A 142 3.96 0.55 -2.20
C MET A 142 2.45 0.75 -2.07
N ASP A 143 1.70 -0.33 -2.13
CA ASP A 143 0.29 -0.39 -1.73
C ASP A 143 0.10 -1.32 -0.52
N GLY A 144 -1.13 -1.38 0.03
CA GLY A 144 -1.41 -2.18 1.23
C GLY A 144 -1.21 -3.69 1.02
N TYR A 145 -1.32 -4.19 -0.22
CA TYR A 145 -1.05 -5.60 -0.50
C TYR A 145 0.45 -5.88 -0.50
N CYS A 146 1.23 -5.03 -1.15
CA CYS A 146 2.70 -5.08 -1.12
C CYS A 146 3.22 -5.02 0.32
N ALA A 147 2.70 -4.08 1.12
CA ALA A 147 3.04 -3.97 2.53
C ALA A 147 2.76 -5.27 3.31
N SER A 148 1.61 -5.91 3.07
CA SER A 148 1.25 -7.17 3.71
C SER A 148 2.26 -8.30 3.42
N ILE A 149 2.72 -8.42 2.17
CA ILE A 149 3.71 -9.44 1.80
C ILE A 149 5.08 -9.11 2.38
N MET A 150 5.46 -7.84 2.36
CA MET A 150 6.70 -7.39 2.97
C MET A 150 6.73 -7.69 4.48
N MET A 151 5.63 -7.46 5.20
CA MET A 151 5.53 -7.80 6.62
C MET A 151 5.62 -9.31 6.87
N GLN A 152 5.01 -10.15 6.03
CA GLN A 152 5.17 -11.60 6.09
C GLN A 152 6.63 -12.00 5.89
N ARG A 153 7.30 -11.40 4.91
CA ARG A 153 8.73 -11.66 4.67
C ARG A 153 9.60 -11.22 5.83
N MET A 154 9.31 -10.07 6.43
CA MET A 154 10.02 -9.59 7.61
C MET A 154 9.94 -10.61 8.76
N ALA A 155 8.77 -11.20 9.00
CA ALA A 155 8.62 -12.22 10.03
C ALA A 155 9.45 -13.49 9.71
N VAL A 156 9.51 -13.92 8.45
CA VAL A 156 10.36 -15.04 8.01
C VAL A 156 11.83 -14.72 8.24
N LEU A 157 12.29 -13.55 7.83
CA LEU A 157 13.68 -13.11 8.02
C LEU A 157 14.04 -13.00 9.51
N TYR A 158 13.18 -12.37 10.30
CA TYR A 158 13.38 -12.24 11.74
C TYR A 158 13.52 -13.61 12.42
N ASN A 159 12.60 -14.53 12.15
CA ASN A 159 12.63 -15.87 12.74
C ASN A 159 13.88 -16.67 12.34
N ALA A 160 14.29 -16.57 11.08
CA ALA A 160 15.51 -17.23 10.60
C ALA A 160 16.75 -16.67 11.30
N TYR A 161 16.85 -15.35 11.41
CA TYR A 161 17.99 -14.70 12.07
C TYR A 161 18.04 -14.92 13.58
N VAL A 162 16.88 -15.03 14.26
CA VAL A 162 16.83 -15.41 15.68
C VAL A 162 17.29 -16.84 15.87
N ALA A 163 16.95 -17.74 14.95
CA ALA A 163 17.36 -19.14 14.97
C ALA A 163 18.81 -19.37 14.46
N ASP A 164 19.51 -18.31 14.05
CA ASP A 164 20.85 -18.35 13.42
C ASP A 164 20.89 -19.29 12.20
N VAL A 165 19.84 -19.26 11.38
CA VAL A 165 19.75 -20.00 10.12
C VAL A 165 19.63 -19.04 8.94
N GLU A 166 20.14 -19.46 7.77
CA GLU A 166 19.98 -18.68 6.55
C GLU A 166 18.51 -18.70 6.10
N PRO A 167 17.88 -17.55 5.86
CA PRO A 167 16.52 -17.49 5.37
C PRO A 167 16.43 -18.05 3.95
N GLU A 168 15.36 -18.76 3.65
CA GLU A 168 15.10 -19.20 2.28
C GLU A 168 15.06 -18.00 1.33
N PRO A 169 15.66 -18.13 0.12
CA PRO A 169 15.65 -17.05 -0.86
C PRO A 169 14.24 -16.61 -1.21
N ALA A 170 14.00 -15.32 -1.22
CA ALA A 170 12.74 -14.77 -1.71
C ALA A 170 12.74 -14.69 -3.23
N GLN A 171 11.60 -14.98 -3.84
CA GLN A 171 11.38 -14.86 -5.28
C GLN A 171 10.33 -13.79 -5.54
N TYR A 172 10.75 -12.52 -5.45
CA TYR A 172 9.89 -11.40 -5.77
C TYR A 172 10.24 -10.85 -7.16
N GLY A 173 9.22 -10.37 -7.87
CA GLY A 173 9.42 -9.68 -9.14
C GLY A 173 10.06 -8.30 -8.93
N SER A 174 10.73 -7.79 -9.96
CA SER A 174 11.31 -6.46 -9.94
C SER A 174 10.29 -5.38 -10.32
N ALA A 175 10.57 -4.12 -10.00
CA ALA A 175 9.79 -2.98 -10.50
C ALA A 175 9.72 -2.95 -12.04
N LEU A 176 10.78 -3.39 -12.72
CA LEU A 176 10.82 -3.52 -14.17
C LEU A 176 9.84 -4.58 -14.68
N SER A 177 9.75 -5.73 -14.01
CA SER A 177 8.83 -6.79 -14.43
C SER A 177 7.36 -6.36 -14.38
N LEU A 178 6.99 -5.49 -13.44
CA LEU A 178 5.65 -4.86 -13.41
C LEU A 178 5.38 -4.02 -14.65
N LEU A 179 6.36 -3.22 -15.04
CA LEU A 179 6.24 -2.38 -16.22
C LEU A 179 6.12 -3.21 -17.51
N GLU A 180 6.93 -4.25 -17.65
CA GLU A 180 6.86 -5.17 -18.78
C GLU A 180 5.50 -5.85 -18.88
N MET A 181 4.93 -6.25 -17.77
CA MET A 181 3.58 -6.85 -17.73
C MET A 181 2.49 -5.84 -18.07
N GLU A 182 2.57 -4.60 -17.59
CA GLU A 182 1.64 -3.55 -18.01
C GLU A 182 1.72 -3.32 -19.52
N GLN A 183 2.93 -3.26 -20.07
CA GLN A 183 3.14 -3.08 -21.50
C GLN A 183 2.60 -4.27 -22.32
N HIS A 184 2.86 -5.49 -21.85
CA HIS A 184 2.33 -6.70 -22.50
C HIS A 184 0.79 -6.72 -22.49
N TYR A 185 0.17 -6.42 -21.34
CA TYR A 185 -1.29 -6.30 -21.24
C TYR A 185 -1.83 -5.24 -22.20
N ARG A 186 -1.24 -4.05 -22.24
CA ARG A 186 -1.70 -2.94 -23.10
C ARG A 186 -1.61 -3.21 -24.59
N ASN A 187 -0.67 -4.05 -25.00
CA ASN A 187 -0.49 -4.46 -26.40
C ASN A 187 -1.30 -5.72 -26.74
N SER A 188 -2.10 -6.25 -25.82
CA SER A 188 -2.88 -7.46 -26.01
C SER A 188 -4.30 -7.18 -26.52
N ASP A 189 -4.90 -8.15 -27.22
CA ASP A 189 -6.32 -8.12 -27.60
C ASP A 189 -7.24 -8.08 -26.37
N ARG A 190 -6.75 -8.57 -25.21
CA ARG A 190 -7.49 -8.50 -23.95
C ARG A 190 -7.70 -7.04 -23.53
N PHE A 191 -6.69 -6.19 -23.62
CA PHE A 191 -6.83 -4.77 -23.30
C PHE A 191 -7.91 -4.10 -24.15
N GLN A 192 -8.00 -4.43 -25.46
CA GLN A 192 -9.03 -3.86 -26.33
C GLN A 192 -10.42 -4.31 -25.90
N ARG A 193 -10.61 -5.60 -25.64
CA ARG A 193 -11.90 -6.12 -25.13
C ARG A 193 -12.29 -5.52 -23.77
N ASP A 194 -11.34 -5.44 -22.83
CA ASP A 194 -11.58 -4.85 -21.51
C ASP A 194 -11.94 -3.37 -21.65
N ARG A 195 -11.25 -2.64 -22.54
CA ARG A 195 -11.55 -1.22 -22.83
C ARG A 195 -12.95 -1.05 -23.42
N GLU A 196 -13.31 -1.84 -24.42
CA GLU A 196 -14.65 -1.79 -25.03
C GLU A 196 -15.74 -2.09 -24.01
N TYR A 197 -15.55 -3.11 -23.17
CA TYR A 197 -16.45 -3.45 -22.08
C TYR A 197 -16.66 -2.27 -21.14
N TRP A 198 -15.58 -1.68 -20.62
CA TRP A 198 -15.68 -0.58 -19.68
C TRP A 198 -16.25 0.69 -20.32
N MET A 199 -15.90 1.00 -21.56
CA MET A 199 -16.50 2.12 -22.30
C MET A 199 -18.02 1.95 -22.47
N GLN A 200 -18.49 0.74 -22.67
CA GLN A 200 -19.91 0.42 -22.75
C GLN A 200 -20.58 0.51 -21.37
N GLN A 201 -19.97 -0.09 -20.34
CA GLN A 201 -20.54 -0.08 -18.98
C GLN A 201 -20.64 1.33 -18.38
N LEU A 202 -19.72 2.21 -18.76
CA LEU A 202 -19.62 3.58 -18.23
C LEU A 202 -20.16 4.65 -19.20
N ALA A 203 -20.89 4.24 -20.25
CA ALA A 203 -21.42 5.17 -21.24
C ALA A 203 -22.53 6.10 -20.67
N ASP A 204 -23.27 5.60 -19.70
CA ASP A 204 -24.35 6.34 -19.02
C ASP A 204 -24.14 6.29 -17.51
N LEU A 205 -23.19 7.10 -17.04
CA LEU A 205 -22.88 7.18 -15.61
C LEU A 205 -23.94 8.00 -14.87
N PRO A 206 -24.46 7.48 -13.74
CA PRO A 206 -25.33 8.26 -12.89
C PRO A 206 -24.58 9.48 -12.29
N PRO A 207 -25.29 10.52 -11.87
CA PRO A 207 -24.68 11.60 -11.11
C PRO A 207 -23.97 11.05 -9.86
N PRO A 208 -22.81 11.61 -9.49
CA PRO A 208 -22.08 11.15 -8.29
C PRO A 208 -22.95 11.28 -7.04
N ALA A 209 -23.19 10.16 -6.36
CA ALA A 209 -23.83 10.16 -5.05
C ALA A 209 -22.80 10.53 -3.99
N THR A 210 -23.08 11.56 -3.18
CA THR A 210 -22.20 12.03 -2.10
C THR A 210 -22.98 12.21 -0.80
N LEU A 211 -22.34 11.87 0.31
CA LEU A 211 -22.81 12.18 1.66
C LEU A 211 -22.30 13.55 2.14
N ALA A 212 -21.36 14.14 1.41
CA ALA A 212 -20.83 15.45 1.72
C ALA A 212 -21.86 16.53 1.40
N ARG A 213 -21.93 17.58 2.25
CA ARG A 213 -22.70 18.77 1.93
C ARG A 213 -22.04 19.52 0.75
N PRO A 214 -22.83 20.12 -0.13
CA PRO A 214 -22.27 20.99 -1.16
C PRO A 214 -21.41 22.08 -0.53
N GLY A 215 -20.16 22.17 -0.92
CA GLY A 215 -19.20 23.18 -0.43
C GLY A 215 -18.00 23.27 -1.34
N ASN A 216 -17.41 24.47 -1.41
CA ASN A 216 -16.27 24.75 -2.29
C ASN A 216 -14.90 24.56 -1.62
N GLN A 217 -14.84 24.10 -0.37
CA GLN A 217 -13.58 23.89 0.33
C GLN A 217 -13.24 22.41 0.30
N LEU A 218 -12.10 22.09 -0.29
CA LEU A 218 -11.44 20.81 -0.11
C LEU A 218 -10.98 20.75 1.36
N SER A 219 -11.33 19.67 2.05
CA SER A 219 -10.83 19.43 3.40
C SER A 219 -9.33 19.17 3.33
N THR A 220 -8.56 19.86 4.16
CA THR A 220 -7.12 19.64 4.31
C THR A 220 -6.79 18.58 5.36
N GLY A 221 -7.80 17.95 5.97
CA GLY A 221 -7.61 16.94 7.01
C GLY A 221 -8.42 15.68 6.75
N LEU A 222 -7.84 14.54 7.10
CA LEU A 222 -8.49 13.23 7.09
C LEU A 222 -9.11 12.97 8.46
N LEU A 223 -10.44 12.74 8.50
CA LEU A 223 -11.11 12.23 9.69
C LEU A 223 -11.16 10.69 9.60
N ARG A 224 -10.55 10.02 10.55
CA ARG A 224 -10.56 8.56 10.65
C ARG A 224 -11.53 8.11 11.74
N GLY A 225 -12.53 7.29 11.37
CA GLY A 225 -13.38 6.57 12.29
C GLY A 225 -13.07 5.07 12.22
N THR A 226 -12.94 4.41 13.36
CA THR A 226 -12.74 2.97 13.43
C THR A 226 -13.97 2.31 14.05
N GLY A 227 -14.51 1.29 13.39
CA GLY A 227 -15.57 0.44 13.89
C GLY A 227 -15.15 -1.02 13.83
N GLN A 228 -15.75 -1.85 14.69
CA GLN A 228 -15.48 -3.29 14.73
C GLN A 228 -16.78 -4.08 14.60
N PHE A 229 -16.75 -5.11 13.77
CA PHE A 229 -17.79 -6.13 13.78
C PHE A 229 -17.47 -7.19 14.84
N SER A 230 -18.45 -7.53 15.65
CA SER A 230 -18.28 -8.66 16.56
C SER A 230 -18.13 -9.98 15.77
N PRO A 231 -17.47 -11.02 16.35
CA PRO A 231 -17.37 -12.33 15.70
C PRO A 231 -18.72 -12.88 15.26
N GLN A 232 -19.79 -12.66 16.05
CA GLN A 232 -21.15 -13.09 15.75
C GLN A 232 -21.72 -12.35 14.53
N GLN A 233 -21.46 -11.05 14.39
CA GLN A 233 -21.88 -10.28 13.22
C GLN A 233 -21.17 -10.79 11.95
N VAL A 234 -19.86 -11.08 12.02
CA VAL A 234 -19.11 -11.63 10.89
C VAL A 234 -19.66 -13.01 10.49
N VAL A 235 -19.96 -13.88 11.45
CA VAL A 235 -20.57 -15.20 11.18
C VAL A 235 -21.91 -15.04 10.48
N ARG A 236 -22.77 -14.15 10.96
CA ARG A 236 -24.07 -13.88 10.33
C ARG A 236 -23.95 -13.33 8.91
N LEU A 237 -23.02 -12.39 8.68
CA LEU A 237 -22.76 -11.84 7.34
C LEU A 237 -22.25 -12.93 6.37
N ARG A 238 -21.38 -13.81 6.83
CA ARG A 238 -20.89 -14.95 6.02
C ARG A 238 -21.98 -15.96 5.71
N ALA A 239 -22.85 -16.26 6.67
CA ALA A 239 -23.97 -17.17 6.48
C ALA A 239 -24.96 -16.61 5.47
N LEU A 240 -25.34 -15.34 5.60
CA LEU A 240 -26.20 -14.63 4.66
C LEU A 240 -25.57 -14.57 3.27
N GLY A 241 -24.28 -14.22 3.17
CA GLY A 241 -23.56 -14.22 1.90
C GLY A 241 -23.61 -15.58 1.21
N LYS A 242 -23.40 -16.67 1.95
CA LYS A 242 -23.50 -18.04 1.41
C LYS A 242 -24.89 -18.34 0.85
N GLU A 243 -25.95 -17.88 1.51
CA GLU A 243 -27.34 -18.06 1.05
C GLU A 243 -27.57 -17.39 -0.31
N TYR A 244 -26.96 -16.23 -0.56
CA TYR A 244 -27.09 -15.46 -1.81
C TYR A 244 -25.91 -15.67 -2.78
N GLY A 245 -25.02 -16.63 -2.52
CA GLY A 245 -23.87 -16.86 -3.38
C GLY A 245 -22.84 -15.72 -3.37
N ALA A 246 -22.84 -14.87 -2.33
CA ALA A 246 -21.98 -13.70 -2.20
C ALA A 246 -20.85 -13.90 -1.19
N SER A 247 -19.66 -13.43 -1.53
CA SER A 247 -18.51 -13.37 -0.62
C SER A 247 -18.69 -12.28 0.44
N LEU A 248 -17.91 -12.34 1.52
CA LEU A 248 -17.95 -11.29 2.56
C LEU A 248 -17.64 -9.88 2.02
N PRO A 249 -16.63 -9.66 1.14
CA PRO A 249 -16.45 -8.37 0.48
C PRO A 249 -17.67 -7.88 -0.30
N GLN A 250 -18.32 -8.77 -1.08
CA GLN A 250 -19.54 -8.41 -1.81
C GLN A 250 -20.68 -8.02 -0.86
N MET A 251 -20.82 -8.73 0.25
CA MET A 251 -21.82 -8.35 1.28
C MET A 251 -21.52 -6.98 1.87
N LEU A 252 -20.28 -6.65 2.17
CA LEU A 252 -19.89 -5.34 2.70
C LEU A 252 -20.17 -4.22 1.69
N ILE A 253 -19.84 -4.45 0.41
CA ILE A 253 -20.14 -3.49 -0.67
C ILE A 253 -21.64 -3.27 -0.80
N SER A 254 -22.44 -4.35 -0.75
CA SER A 254 -23.92 -4.25 -0.79
C SER A 254 -24.46 -3.44 0.40
N LEU A 255 -23.88 -3.60 1.59
CA LEU A 255 -24.26 -2.79 2.76
C LEU A 255 -23.90 -1.31 2.57
N ILE A 256 -22.74 -1.01 1.98
CA ILE A 256 -22.35 0.37 1.66
C ILE A 256 -23.35 0.96 0.64
N ALA A 257 -23.67 0.22 -0.43
CA ALA A 257 -24.63 0.67 -1.42
C ALA A 257 -26.01 0.92 -0.81
N ALA A 258 -26.48 0.01 0.02
CA ALA A 258 -27.76 0.17 0.74
C ALA A 258 -27.77 1.38 1.68
N TYR A 259 -26.64 1.66 2.34
CA TYR A 259 -26.49 2.84 3.17
C TYR A 259 -26.58 4.14 2.34
N TYR A 260 -25.86 4.20 1.21
CA TYR A 260 -25.92 5.34 0.29
C TYR A 260 -27.35 5.55 -0.24
N TYR A 261 -27.99 4.48 -0.71
CA TYR A 261 -29.39 4.55 -1.14
C TYR A 261 -30.30 5.15 -0.06
N ARG A 262 -30.18 4.66 1.18
CA ARG A 262 -31.02 5.16 2.29
C ARG A 262 -30.75 6.62 2.68
N CYS A 263 -29.52 7.09 2.51
CA CYS A 263 -29.13 8.46 2.85
C CYS A 263 -29.40 9.46 1.72
N THR A 264 -29.30 9.03 0.47
CA THR A 264 -29.34 9.93 -0.70
C THR A 264 -30.55 9.73 -1.59
N GLY A 265 -31.21 8.57 -1.51
CA GLY A 265 -32.27 8.17 -2.43
C GLY A 265 -31.76 7.78 -3.84
N ALA A 266 -30.46 7.70 -4.05
CA ALA A 266 -29.87 7.32 -5.32
C ALA A 266 -30.10 5.83 -5.59
N GLU A 267 -30.88 5.50 -6.63
CA GLU A 267 -31.18 4.12 -7.01
C GLU A 267 -30.08 3.47 -7.85
N ASP A 268 -29.25 4.28 -8.49
CA ASP A 268 -28.09 3.85 -9.26
C ASP A 268 -26.82 4.44 -8.67
N LEU A 269 -25.84 3.58 -8.39
CA LEU A 269 -24.60 3.93 -7.68
C LEU A 269 -23.40 3.29 -8.35
N VAL A 270 -22.35 4.07 -8.53
CA VAL A 270 -21.03 3.59 -8.95
C VAL A 270 -20.07 3.64 -7.77
N LEU A 271 -19.54 2.50 -7.37
CA LEU A 271 -18.55 2.34 -6.33
C LEU A 271 -17.22 1.92 -6.95
N ALA A 272 -16.20 2.77 -6.84
CA ALA A 272 -14.85 2.44 -7.28
C ALA A 272 -14.16 1.55 -6.24
N MET A 273 -13.60 0.44 -6.71
CA MET A 273 -12.83 -0.48 -5.87
C MET A 273 -11.40 -0.63 -6.39
N PRO A 274 -10.40 -0.54 -5.52
CA PRO A 274 -9.03 -0.87 -5.93
C PRO A 274 -8.93 -2.36 -6.24
N ALA A 275 -8.29 -2.70 -7.36
CA ALA A 275 -8.03 -4.07 -7.76
C ALA A 275 -6.52 -4.35 -7.73
N THR A 276 -6.13 -5.50 -7.17
CA THR A 276 -4.73 -5.90 -6.99
C THR A 276 -4.10 -6.56 -8.24
N ALA A 277 -4.63 -6.28 -9.43
CA ALA A 277 -4.21 -6.97 -10.65
C ALA A 277 -2.72 -6.80 -11.01
N CYS A 278 -2.10 -5.69 -10.62
CA CYS A 278 -0.68 -5.43 -10.91
C CYS A 278 0.27 -6.02 -9.87
N VAL A 279 -0.19 -6.27 -8.66
CA VAL A 279 0.66 -6.68 -7.53
C VAL A 279 1.04 -8.16 -7.60
N ASN A 280 0.15 -9.01 -8.11
CA ASN A 280 0.44 -10.44 -8.29
C ASN A 280 1.64 -10.71 -9.19
N ALA A 281 1.98 -9.77 -10.03
CA ALA A 281 3.06 -9.88 -10.98
C ALA A 281 4.44 -9.57 -10.39
N ALA A 282 4.53 -8.52 -9.58
CA ALA A 282 5.79 -8.11 -8.95
C ALA A 282 6.30 -9.13 -7.94
N MET A 283 5.45 -10.04 -7.51
CA MET A 283 5.73 -10.91 -6.38
C MET A 283 5.79 -12.39 -6.73
N GLY A 284 5.81 -12.75 -8.02
CA GLY A 284 5.88 -14.16 -8.43
C GLY A 284 4.68 -15.01 -8.01
N CYS A 285 3.64 -14.42 -7.43
CA CYS A 285 2.43 -15.12 -7.05
C CYS A 285 1.45 -15.26 -8.23
N TRP A 286 1.93 -15.79 -9.35
CA TRP A 286 1.06 -16.27 -10.40
C TRP A 286 0.65 -17.70 -10.08
N ASN A 287 -0.52 -17.88 -9.53
CA ASN A 287 -1.19 -19.17 -9.69
C ASN A 287 -1.56 -19.30 -11.18
N SER A 288 -1.02 -20.32 -11.81
CA SER A 288 -1.24 -20.69 -13.22
C SER A 288 -2.69 -21.04 -13.58
N SER A 289 -3.64 -20.79 -12.70
CA SER A 289 -5.08 -20.90 -12.97
C SER A 289 -5.63 -19.50 -13.29
N GLY A 290 -5.44 -19.06 -14.53
CA GLY A 290 -6.07 -17.87 -15.11
C GLY A 290 -7.58 -18.00 -15.22
N ALA A 291 -8.28 -18.09 -14.09
CA ALA A 291 -9.72 -17.98 -14.06
C ALA A 291 -10.08 -16.49 -13.84
N PRO A 292 -10.86 -15.87 -14.75
CA PRO A 292 -11.41 -14.55 -14.48
C PRO A 292 -12.35 -14.65 -13.30
N MET A 293 -12.22 -13.72 -12.34
CA MET A 293 -13.30 -13.53 -11.36
C MET A 293 -14.57 -13.18 -12.16
N ARG A 294 -15.49 -14.13 -12.21
CA ARG A 294 -16.82 -13.86 -12.70
C ARG A 294 -17.52 -12.97 -11.68
N SER A 295 -18.05 -11.86 -12.17
CA SER A 295 -18.97 -10.95 -11.48
C SER A 295 -20.14 -11.68 -10.86
#